data_fc9558ddde3675935d673075f3784291
#
_entry.id   fc9558ddde3675935d673075f3784291
#
_cell.length_a   1.000
_cell.length_b   1.000
_cell.length_c   1.000
_cell.angle_alpha   90.00
_cell.angle_beta   90.00
_cell.angle_gamma   90.00
#
_symmetry.space_group_name_H-M   'P 1'
#
loop_
_entity.id
_entity.type
_entity.pdbx_description
1 polymer ?
#
loop_
_entity_poly.entity_id
_entity_poly.type
_entity_poly.pdbx_seq_one_letter_code
_entity_poly.pdbx_strand_id
1 'polypeptide(L)'
;MRVPRSYGRLGALVLTLTLAGCALLTPRPAPDPAHLRIADLLLIGFNGTQVAGNEEIRRLVCDVKVGGVLLFERFAASGQPRNMVSPAQIATLTGDLQALAARCAGRPLFIAADAEGGRVMRLSPRLGYPPTLPAQELGERDDPAFTRAEARRMGAMLREAGINWNLAPVVDVAVNPANPAVVALGRTFSPDPDRVTEHARAFVLGMHEAGMLTSLKHFPGHGSSQRDSHLGFTDVSDTARLRVELAPYRALIAVGLADSVMTAHVFNHGLDPWDPATLSRYTVARVLRGWLHYDGVVVSDDLLMGAIAQHYGLEYAAVLALGAGVDVLLIAQNTGKVDDRAAERVVAAITRAIAAGTLSESRIREAVARVDALRARLQ
;
A
#
# COMPACT_ATOMS: atom_id res chain seq x y z
N MET A 1 -0.81 42.05 85.43
CA MET A 1 0.07 42.42 84.31
C MET A 1 -0.78 42.56 83.06
N ARG A 2 -0.78 43.74 82.43
CA ARG A 2 -1.67 44.13 81.30
C ARG A 2 -1.00 43.75 79.97
N VAL A 3 -1.79 43.16 79.06
CA VAL A 3 -1.37 42.86 77.65
C VAL A 3 -2.08 43.91 76.78
N PRO A 4 -1.39 44.63 75.86
CA PRO A 4 -2.04 45.55 74.96
C PRO A 4 -2.54 44.87 73.71
N ARG A 5 -3.75 45.22 73.28
CA ARG A 5 -4.34 44.86 71.98
C ARG A 5 -3.83 45.80 70.89
N SER A 6 -3.28 45.22 69.78
CA SER A 6 -3.00 45.94 68.54
C SER A 6 -4.04 45.60 67.48
N TYR A 7 -4.71 46.65 66.97
CA TYR A 7 -5.64 46.54 65.84
C TYR A 7 -4.86 46.51 64.50
N GLY A 8 -4.92 45.42 63.79
CA GLY A 8 -4.41 45.31 62.42
C GLY A 8 -5.50 45.68 61.40
N ARG A 9 -5.17 46.55 60.49
CA ARG A 9 -6.05 47.06 59.42
C ARG A 9 -6.33 45.94 58.40
N LEU A 10 -7.61 45.68 58.05
CA LEU A 10 -8.03 44.91 56.92
C LEU A 10 -7.71 45.69 55.63
N GLY A 11 -6.78 45.19 54.86
CA GLY A 11 -6.59 45.58 53.45
C GLY A 11 -7.55 44.81 52.55
N ALA A 12 -8.42 45.51 51.84
CA ALA A 12 -9.31 44.96 50.87
C ALA A 12 -8.48 44.55 49.62
N LEU A 13 -8.38 43.24 49.36
CA LEU A 13 -7.79 42.71 48.15
C LEU A 13 -8.84 42.77 47.03
N VAL A 14 -8.69 43.68 46.08
CA VAL A 14 -9.51 43.75 44.86
C VAL A 14 -9.00 42.69 43.92
N LEU A 15 -9.77 41.61 43.76
CA LEU A 15 -9.52 40.55 42.81
C LEU A 15 -10.03 40.98 41.43
N THR A 16 -9.14 41.44 40.56
CA THR A 16 -9.45 41.71 39.15
C THR A 16 -9.55 40.38 38.40
N LEU A 17 -10.77 39.90 38.13
CA LEU A 17 -11.01 38.82 37.18
C LEU A 17 -10.71 39.34 35.77
N THR A 18 -9.58 38.90 35.20
CA THR A 18 -9.33 39.00 33.77
C THR A 18 -10.16 37.92 33.06
N LEU A 19 -11.21 38.33 32.38
CA LEU A 19 -11.93 37.50 31.40
C LEU A 19 -10.95 37.17 30.28
N ALA A 20 -10.34 35.97 30.33
CA ALA A 20 -9.65 35.39 29.20
C ALA A 20 -10.72 35.14 28.13
N GLY A 21 -10.70 35.94 27.06
CA GLY A 21 -11.57 35.77 25.91
C GLY A 21 -11.32 34.40 25.28
N CYS A 22 -12.35 33.56 25.25
CA CYS A 22 -12.38 32.41 24.35
C CYS A 22 -12.26 32.93 22.91
N ALA A 23 -11.04 32.90 22.36
CA ALA A 23 -10.86 33.05 20.92
C ALA A 23 -11.65 31.92 20.28
N LEU A 24 -12.79 32.27 19.68
CA LEU A 24 -13.53 31.36 18.81
C LEU A 24 -12.54 30.90 17.73
N LEU A 25 -12.06 29.65 17.85
CA LEU A 25 -11.29 28.99 16.82
C LEU A 25 -12.18 28.93 15.57
N THR A 26 -12.03 29.90 14.67
CA THR A 26 -12.66 29.82 13.34
C THR A 26 -12.19 28.52 12.71
N PRO A 27 -13.10 27.66 12.24
CA PRO A 27 -12.72 26.44 11.57
C PRO A 27 -11.78 26.79 10.41
N ARG A 28 -10.62 26.15 10.38
CA ARG A 28 -9.67 26.32 9.27
C ARG A 28 -10.39 25.90 7.98
N PRO A 29 -10.33 26.69 6.90
CA PRO A 29 -10.93 26.29 5.63
C PRO A 29 -10.35 24.94 5.22
N ALA A 30 -11.20 24.06 4.73
CA ALA A 30 -10.75 22.76 4.24
C ALA A 30 -9.72 22.98 3.12
N PRO A 31 -8.58 22.25 3.13
CA PRO A 31 -7.58 22.38 2.10
C PRO A 31 -8.17 21.97 0.75
N ASP A 32 -7.71 22.60 -0.32
CA ASP A 32 -8.06 22.18 -1.67
C ASP A 32 -7.37 20.82 -1.95
N PRO A 33 -8.14 19.74 -2.17
CA PRO A 33 -7.59 18.42 -2.45
C PRO A 33 -6.70 18.39 -3.70
N ALA A 34 -7.02 19.22 -4.70
CA ALA A 34 -6.23 19.34 -5.93
C ALA A 34 -4.86 19.95 -5.66
N HIS A 35 -4.77 20.94 -4.78
CA HIS A 35 -3.51 21.56 -4.38
C HIS A 35 -2.61 20.58 -3.60
N LEU A 36 -3.18 19.73 -2.75
CA LEU A 36 -2.44 18.72 -2.00
C LEU A 36 -2.20 17.43 -2.80
N ARG A 37 -2.83 17.29 -3.96
CA ARG A 37 -2.69 16.10 -4.82
C ARG A 37 -3.05 14.79 -4.09
N ILE A 38 -4.08 14.82 -3.22
CA ILE A 38 -4.49 13.67 -2.41
C ILE A 38 -4.81 12.45 -3.28
N ALA A 39 -5.49 12.65 -4.40
CA ALA A 39 -5.85 11.56 -5.31
C ALA A 39 -4.62 10.87 -5.95
N ASP A 40 -3.48 11.54 -6.00
CA ASP A 40 -2.22 10.97 -6.50
C ASP A 40 -1.67 9.85 -5.62
N LEU A 41 -2.18 9.74 -4.39
CA LEU A 41 -1.87 8.67 -3.44
C LEU A 41 -2.77 7.44 -3.60
N LEU A 42 -3.65 7.41 -4.61
CA LEU A 42 -4.57 6.29 -4.84
C LEU A 42 -4.06 5.40 -5.97
N LEU A 43 -3.97 4.10 -5.70
CA LEU A 43 -3.82 3.02 -6.67
C LEU A 43 -5.14 2.26 -6.70
N ILE A 44 -5.93 2.41 -7.79
CA ILE A 44 -7.32 1.97 -7.81
C ILE A 44 -7.62 1.01 -8.95
N GLY A 45 -8.40 -0.03 -8.67
CA GLY A 45 -8.99 -0.90 -9.69
C GLY A 45 -10.17 -0.21 -10.38
N PHE A 46 -10.37 -0.55 -11.66
CA PHE A 46 -11.48 -0.07 -12.49
C PHE A 46 -12.06 -1.21 -13.32
N ASN A 47 -13.16 -0.94 -14.05
CA ASN A 47 -13.81 -1.94 -14.91
C ASN A 47 -13.64 -1.60 -16.38
N GLY A 48 -13.52 -2.67 -17.19
CA GLY A 48 -13.46 -2.54 -18.65
C GLY A 48 -12.07 -2.79 -19.23
N THR A 49 -12.08 -3.09 -20.52
CA THR A 49 -10.92 -3.55 -21.30
C THR A 49 -10.42 -2.51 -22.30
N GLN A 50 -11.00 -1.31 -22.32
CA GLN A 50 -10.62 -0.22 -23.21
C GLN A 50 -10.92 1.14 -22.57
N VAL A 51 -10.19 2.18 -23.00
CA VAL A 51 -10.39 3.56 -22.53
C VAL A 51 -11.52 4.25 -23.29
N ALA A 52 -11.65 3.98 -24.60
CA ALA A 52 -12.67 4.59 -25.44
C ALA A 52 -14.09 4.25 -24.92
N GLY A 53 -14.91 5.28 -24.67
CA GLY A 53 -16.26 5.14 -24.16
C GLY A 53 -16.37 4.70 -22.68
N ASN A 54 -15.26 4.63 -21.96
CA ASN A 54 -15.25 4.26 -20.54
C ASN A 54 -15.25 5.51 -19.65
N GLU A 55 -16.42 5.90 -19.20
CA GLU A 55 -16.60 7.09 -18.34
C GLU A 55 -15.96 6.93 -16.96
N GLU A 56 -15.88 5.69 -16.40
CA GLU A 56 -15.20 5.44 -15.13
C GLU A 56 -13.70 5.78 -15.25
N ILE A 57 -13.04 5.25 -16.28
CA ILE A 57 -11.60 5.52 -16.52
C ILE A 57 -11.38 7.03 -16.76
N ARG A 58 -12.18 7.65 -17.62
CA ARG A 58 -12.06 9.09 -17.91
C ARG A 58 -12.14 9.90 -16.61
N ARG A 59 -13.14 9.62 -15.79
CA ARG A 59 -13.36 10.30 -14.51
C ARG A 59 -12.19 10.09 -13.54
N LEU A 60 -11.72 8.85 -13.36
CA LEU A 60 -10.61 8.53 -12.46
C LEU A 60 -9.32 9.26 -12.88
N VAL A 61 -9.00 9.27 -14.17
CA VAL A 61 -7.74 9.81 -14.68
C VAL A 61 -7.79 11.33 -14.91
N CYS A 62 -8.91 11.86 -15.43
CA CYS A 62 -9.02 13.27 -15.81
C CYS A 62 -9.59 14.15 -14.69
N ASP A 63 -10.65 13.69 -14.03
CA ASP A 63 -11.39 14.53 -13.07
C ASP A 63 -10.82 14.33 -11.66
N VAL A 64 -10.67 13.08 -11.20
CA VAL A 64 -10.11 12.74 -9.89
C VAL A 64 -8.58 12.85 -9.88
N LYS A 65 -7.93 12.46 -11.00
CA LYS A 65 -6.48 12.47 -11.20
C LYS A 65 -5.76 11.50 -10.26
N VAL A 66 -6.21 10.25 -10.21
CA VAL A 66 -5.57 9.19 -9.41
C VAL A 66 -4.11 8.96 -9.79
N GLY A 67 -3.28 8.53 -8.84
CA GLY A 67 -1.85 8.29 -9.06
C GLY A 67 -1.56 7.04 -9.86
N GLY A 68 -2.43 6.03 -9.79
CA GLY A 68 -2.25 4.78 -10.50
C GLY A 68 -3.51 3.95 -10.61
N VAL A 69 -3.43 2.93 -11.46
CA VAL A 69 -4.47 1.92 -11.63
C VAL A 69 -3.91 0.51 -11.42
N LEU A 70 -4.77 -0.38 -10.91
CA LEU A 70 -4.45 -1.80 -10.71
C LEU A 70 -5.24 -2.65 -11.69
N LEU A 71 -4.53 -3.51 -12.43
CA LEU A 71 -5.13 -4.37 -13.44
C LEU A 71 -5.33 -5.79 -12.92
N PHE A 72 -6.48 -6.37 -13.28
CA PHE A 72 -6.83 -7.75 -12.99
C PHE A 72 -7.24 -8.51 -14.25
N GLU A 73 -6.87 -9.79 -14.32
CA GLU A 73 -7.38 -10.67 -15.35
C GLU A 73 -8.89 -10.86 -15.21
N ARG A 74 -9.35 -11.13 -13.96
CA ARG A 74 -10.73 -11.50 -13.68
C ARG A 74 -11.25 -10.85 -12.40
N PHE A 75 -12.57 -10.72 -12.31
CA PHE A 75 -13.26 -10.46 -11.05
C PHE A 75 -13.14 -11.68 -10.14
N ALA A 76 -12.74 -11.48 -8.88
CA ALA A 76 -12.59 -12.57 -7.92
C ALA A 76 -13.91 -13.30 -7.64
N ALA A 77 -15.02 -12.57 -7.54
CA ALA A 77 -16.33 -13.13 -7.19
C ALA A 77 -17.00 -13.90 -8.35
N SER A 78 -16.87 -13.45 -9.60
CA SER A 78 -17.59 -14.02 -10.75
C SER A 78 -16.69 -14.82 -11.70
N GLY A 79 -15.37 -14.65 -11.63
CA GLY A 79 -14.44 -15.24 -12.58
C GLY A 79 -14.53 -14.67 -14.00
N GLN A 80 -15.37 -13.67 -14.24
CA GLN A 80 -15.49 -13.01 -15.55
C GLN A 80 -14.26 -12.15 -15.86
N PRO A 81 -13.87 -11.97 -17.14
CA PRO A 81 -12.81 -11.06 -17.54
C PRO A 81 -13.07 -9.65 -17.01
N ARG A 82 -11.98 -8.97 -16.56
CA ARG A 82 -12.09 -7.59 -16.04
C ARG A 82 -11.36 -6.57 -16.88
N ASN A 83 -10.02 -6.58 -16.86
CA ASN A 83 -9.22 -5.61 -17.62
C ASN A 83 -8.42 -6.27 -18.75
N MET A 84 -8.19 -7.58 -18.66
CA MET A 84 -7.23 -8.31 -19.50
C MET A 84 -7.92 -9.41 -20.31
N VAL A 85 -7.70 -9.42 -21.62
CA VAL A 85 -8.30 -10.38 -22.55
C VAL A 85 -7.26 -11.02 -23.45
N SER A 86 -6.25 -10.26 -23.91
CA SER A 86 -5.15 -10.72 -24.73
C SER A 86 -3.94 -9.78 -24.61
N PRO A 87 -2.72 -10.21 -24.99
CA PRO A 87 -1.53 -9.35 -24.94
C PRO A 87 -1.71 -8.03 -25.73
N ALA A 88 -2.23 -8.10 -26.95
CA ALA A 88 -2.45 -6.93 -27.79
C ALA A 88 -3.48 -5.97 -27.19
N GLN A 89 -4.58 -6.50 -26.62
CA GLN A 89 -5.58 -5.65 -25.97
C GLN A 89 -5.00 -4.98 -24.73
N ILE A 90 -4.22 -5.68 -23.91
CA ILE A 90 -3.62 -5.10 -22.69
C ILE A 90 -2.67 -3.97 -23.07
N ALA A 91 -1.79 -4.18 -24.06
CA ALA A 91 -0.87 -3.14 -24.53
C ALA A 91 -1.61 -1.90 -25.07
N THR A 92 -2.73 -2.09 -25.78
CA THR A 92 -3.59 -0.98 -26.22
C THR A 92 -4.20 -0.26 -25.03
N LEU A 93 -4.79 -0.97 -24.06
CA LEU A 93 -5.40 -0.39 -22.88
C LEU A 93 -4.40 0.44 -22.07
N THR A 94 -3.22 -0.09 -21.83
CA THR A 94 -2.17 0.60 -21.04
C THR A 94 -1.59 1.80 -21.75
N GLY A 95 -1.39 1.70 -23.09
CA GLY A 95 -0.98 2.82 -23.93
C GLY A 95 -2.01 3.95 -23.92
N ASP A 96 -3.29 3.63 -24.07
CA ASP A 96 -4.39 4.60 -24.02
C ASP A 96 -4.53 5.24 -22.63
N LEU A 97 -4.33 4.48 -21.53
CA LEU A 97 -4.30 5.00 -20.17
C LEU A 97 -3.18 6.02 -19.98
N GLN A 98 -1.96 5.74 -20.46
CA GLN A 98 -0.85 6.67 -20.38
C GLN A 98 -1.09 7.92 -21.23
N ALA A 99 -1.63 7.76 -22.44
CA ALA A 99 -1.99 8.88 -23.30
C ALA A 99 -3.07 9.77 -22.65
N LEU A 100 -4.06 9.17 -21.99
CA LEU A 100 -5.08 9.89 -21.23
C LEU A 100 -4.48 10.63 -20.04
N ALA A 101 -3.61 9.98 -19.26
CA ALA A 101 -2.93 10.57 -18.11
C ALA A 101 -2.03 11.76 -18.51
N ALA A 102 -1.30 11.63 -19.61
CA ALA A 102 -0.47 12.73 -20.15
C ALA A 102 -1.31 13.96 -20.49
N ARG A 103 -2.47 13.77 -21.13
CA ARG A 103 -3.39 14.88 -21.50
C ARG A 103 -4.07 15.50 -20.28
N CYS A 104 -4.53 14.70 -19.30
CA CYS A 104 -5.39 15.16 -18.22
C CYS A 104 -4.63 15.52 -16.95
N ALA A 105 -3.57 14.78 -16.62
CA ALA A 105 -2.81 14.93 -15.38
C ALA A 105 -1.39 15.46 -15.57
N GLY A 106 -0.86 15.44 -16.81
CA GLY A 106 0.48 15.94 -17.16
C GLY A 106 1.63 15.10 -16.56
N ARG A 107 1.34 13.86 -16.16
CA ARG A 107 2.32 12.95 -15.55
C ARG A 107 2.00 11.49 -15.89
N PRO A 108 3.01 10.59 -15.89
CA PRO A 108 2.77 9.17 -16.10
C PRO A 108 1.95 8.57 -14.96
N LEU A 109 1.08 7.63 -15.33
CA LEU A 109 0.27 6.84 -14.41
C LEU A 109 1.05 5.61 -13.95
N PHE A 110 0.97 5.26 -12.67
CA PHE A 110 1.35 3.92 -12.25
C PHE A 110 0.31 2.93 -12.79
N ILE A 111 0.77 1.93 -13.50
CA ILE A 111 -0.05 0.81 -13.98
C ILE A 111 0.53 -0.43 -13.32
N ALA A 112 -0.19 -0.94 -12.32
CA ALA A 112 0.28 -2.04 -11.47
C ALA A 112 -0.47 -3.34 -11.74
N ALA A 113 0.19 -4.45 -11.46
CA ALA A 113 -0.41 -5.78 -11.43
C ALA A 113 0.38 -6.71 -10.48
N ASP A 114 -0.28 -7.79 -10.01
CA ASP A 114 0.38 -8.88 -9.31
C ASP A 114 0.98 -9.85 -10.32
N ALA A 115 2.28 -9.91 -10.41
CA ALA A 115 3.02 -10.91 -11.16
C ALA A 115 4.09 -11.54 -10.26
N GLU A 116 3.64 -12.41 -9.33
CA GLU A 116 4.49 -13.15 -8.41
C GLU A 116 5.08 -14.40 -9.07
N GLY A 117 4.39 -14.91 -10.08
CA GLY A 117 4.62 -16.20 -10.71
C GLY A 117 3.63 -17.28 -10.20
N GLY A 118 3.59 -18.40 -10.91
CA GLY A 118 2.72 -19.51 -10.55
C GLY A 118 1.23 -19.14 -10.49
N ARG A 119 0.60 -19.32 -9.32
CA ARG A 119 -0.83 -19.09 -9.14
C ARG A 119 -1.22 -17.62 -9.09
N VAL A 120 -0.32 -16.74 -8.66
CA VAL A 120 -0.58 -15.29 -8.58
C VAL A 120 0.19 -14.61 -9.72
N MET A 121 -0.41 -14.68 -10.90
CA MET A 121 0.13 -14.12 -12.14
C MET A 121 -1.00 -13.59 -13.00
N ARG A 122 -1.13 -12.23 -13.09
CA ARG A 122 -2.22 -11.63 -13.88
C ARG A 122 -2.01 -11.77 -15.39
N LEU A 123 -0.76 -11.85 -15.86
CA LEU A 123 -0.43 -12.19 -17.25
C LEU A 123 -0.35 -13.71 -17.41
N SER A 124 -1.51 -14.37 -17.36
CA SER A 124 -1.61 -15.83 -17.30
C SER A 124 -1.56 -16.50 -18.69
N PRO A 125 -1.28 -17.81 -18.76
CA PRO A 125 -1.36 -18.57 -20.01
C PRO A 125 -2.74 -18.52 -20.68
N ARG A 126 -3.83 -18.27 -19.92
CA ARG A 126 -5.17 -18.10 -20.50
C ARG A 126 -5.29 -16.87 -21.40
N LEU A 127 -4.43 -15.88 -21.17
CA LEU A 127 -4.34 -14.66 -21.99
C LEU A 127 -3.35 -14.79 -23.15
N GLY A 128 -2.65 -15.92 -23.27
CA GLY A 128 -1.63 -16.16 -24.30
C GLY A 128 -0.20 -15.87 -23.86
N TYR A 129 0.04 -15.60 -22.57
CA TYR A 129 1.41 -15.44 -22.03
C TYR A 129 2.04 -16.79 -21.69
N PRO A 130 3.37 -16.93 -21.75
CA PRO A 130 4.04 -18.13 -21.30
C PRO A 130 3.86 -18.37 -19.80
N PRO A 131 3.86 -19.63 -19.34
CA PRO A 131 3.78 -19.95 -17.92
C PRO A 131 4.98 -19.41 -17.16
N THR A 132 4.78 -19.13 -15.86
CA THR A 132 5.78 -18.66 -14.92
C THR A 132 5.87 -19.60 -13.73
N LEU A 133 7.05 -19.66 -13.08
CA LEU A 133 7.27 -20.52 -11.93
C LEU A 133 6.82 -19.80 -10.64
N PRO A 134 6.22 -20.52 -9.66
CA PRO A 134 5.93 -19.99 -8.35
C PRO A 134 7.23 -19.77 -7.55
N ALA A 135 7.19 -18.87 -6.56
CA ALA A 135 8.33 -18.58 -5.69
C ALA A 135 8.86 -19.85 -4.99
N GLN A 136 7.96 -20.75 -4.59
CA GLN A 136 8.33 -22.02 -3.97
C GLN A 136 9.27 -22.86 -4.86
N GLU A 137 8.94 -23.05 -6.13
CA GLU A 137 9.79 -23.82 -7.05
C GLU A 137 11.14 -23.13 -7.30
N LEU A 138 11.16 -21.81 -7.35
CA LEU A 138 12.41 -21.04 -7.46
C LEU A 138 13.28 -21.24 -6.20
N GLY A 139 12.67 -21.18 -5.00
CA GLY A 139 13.37 -21.41 -3.75
C GLY A 139 13.84 -22.85 -3.55
N GLU A 140 13.04 -23.84 -3.97
CA GLU A 140 13.43 -25.28 -3.92
C GLU A 140 14.58 -25.58 -4.86
N ARG A 141 14.63 -24.93 -6.03
CA ARG A 141 15.72 -25.04 -6.97
C ARG A 141 17.03 -24.48 -6.43
N ASP A 142 16.98 -23.53 -5.52
CA ASP A 142 18.11 -22.90 -4.83
C ASP A 142 19.18 -22.34 -5.79
N ASP A 143 18.71 -21.69 -6.87
CA ASP A 143 19.53 -21.05 -7.90
C ASP A 143 19.09 -19.59 -8.08
N PRO A 144 19.68 -18.63 -7.34
CA PRO A 144 19.36 -17.21 -7.48
C PRO A 144 19.63 -16.64 -8.87
N ALA A 145 20.59 -17.17 -9.62
CA ALA A 145 20.87 -16.73 -10.99
C ALA A 145 19.71 -17.11 -11.92
N PHE A 146 19.16 -18.32 -11.77
CA PHE A 146 17.96 -18.75 -12.47
C PHE A 146 16.74 -17.90 -12.07
N THR A 147 16.55 -17.62 -10.77
CA THR A 147 15.48 -16.73 -10.29
C THR A 147 15.56 -15.34 -10.94
N ARG A 148 16.77 -14.78 -11.05
CA ARG A 148 16.99 -13.48 -11.73
C ARG A 148 16.61 -13.53 -13.20
N ALA A 149 16.99 -14.59 -13.89
CA ALA A 149 16.65 -14.79 -15.32
C ALA A 149 15.13 -14.91 -15.53
N GLU A 150 14.42 -15.68 -14.68
CA GLU A 150 12.97 -15.81 -14.71
C GLU A 150 12.27 -14.50 -14.39
N ALA A 151 12.72 -13.76 -13.38
CA ALA A 151 12.18 -12.45 -13.04
C ALA A 151 12.38 -11.44 -14.18
N ARG A 152 13.54 -11.43 -14.84
CA ARG A 152 13.79 -10.60 -16.03
C ARG A 152 12.85 -10.94 -17.17
N ARG A 153 12.63 -12.23 -17.45
CA ARG A 153 11.68 -12.71 -18.47
C ARG A 153 10.26 -12.25 -18.15
N MET A 154 9.83 -12.38 -16.92
CA MET A 154 8.52 -11.95 -16.44
C MET A 154 8.38 -10.42 -16.49
N GLY A 155 9.43 -9.69 -16.12
CA GLY A 155 9.49 -8.23 -16.25
C GLY A 155 9.37 -7.74 -17.68
N ALA A 156 9.99 -8.44 -18.63
CA ALA A 156 9.83 -8.13 -20.07
C ALA A 156 8.36 -8.30 -20.52
N MET A 157 7.69 -9.37 -20.08
CA MET A 157 6.26 -9.56 -20.37
C MET A 157 5.39 -8.41 -19.81
N LEU A 158 5.67 -7.96 -18.58
CA LEU A 158 4.97 -6.83 -17.96
C LEU A 158 5.22 -5.53 -18.74
N ARG A 159 6.46 -5.27 -19.13
CA ARG A 159 6.84 -4.09 -19.92
C ARG A 159 6.15 -4.07 -21.28
N GLU A 160 6.12 -5.17 -22.00
CA GLU A 160 5.41 -5.33 -23.28
C GLU A 160 3.91 -5.09 -23.12
N ALA A 161 3.34 -5.48 -21.99
CA ALA A 161 1.95 -5.21 -21.62
C ALA A 161 1.72 -3.75 -21.16
N GLY A 162 2.77 -2.91 -21.07
CA GLY A 162 2.68 -1.52 -20.61
C GLY A 162 2.43 -1.37 -19.11
N ILE A 163 2.64 -2.44 -18.32
CA ILE A 163 2.62 -2.41 -16.86
C ILE A 163 3.99 -1.91 -16.41
N ASN A 164 4.03 -1.01 -15.42
CA ASN A 164 5.27 -0.38 -14.95
C ASN A 164 5.56 -0.61 -13.46
N TRP A 165 4.65 -1.21 -12.71
CA TRP A 165 4.84 -1.54 -11.31
C TRP A 165 4.33 -2.96 -11.00
N ASN A 166 5.25 -3.86 -10.67
CA ASN A 166 4.92 -5.20 -10.22
C ASN A 166 4.75 -5.23 -8.70
N LEU A 167 3.58 -5.62 -8.22
CA LEU A 167 3.33 -5.80 -6.78
C LEU A 167 3.89 -7.15 -6.30
N ALA A 168 5.18 -7.35 -6.48
CA ALA A 168 6.00 -8.51 -6.11
C ALA A 168 7.47 -8.07 -5.94
N PRO A 169 8.34 -8.86 -5.28
CA PRO A 169 8.14 -10.23 -4.81
C PRO A 169 7.47 -10.34 -3.43
N VAL A 170 6.94 -11.53 -3.14
CA VAL A 170 6.61 -11.93 -1.78
C VAL A 170 7.91 -12.29 -1.05
N VAL A 171 8.16 -11.62 0.07
CA VAL A 171 9.33 -11.86 0.94
C VAL A 171 8.91 -12.44 2.30
N ASP A 172 7.66 -12.88 2.41
CA ASP A 172 7.17 -13.61 3.58
C ASP A 172 7.96 -14.91 3.76
N VAL A 173 8.44 -15.16 4.96
CA VAL A 173 9.14 -16.40 5.32
C VAL A 173 8.10 -17.46 5.73
N ALA A 174 8.21 -18.69 5.23
CA ALA A 174 7.26 -19.76 5.53
C ALA A 174 7.36 -20.28 6.99
N VAL A 175 7.10 -19.40 7.96
CA VAL A 175 7.15 -19.71 9.41
C VAL A 175 6.11 -20.75 9.80
N ASN A 176 4.90 -20.63 9.23
CA ASN A 176 3.83 -21.60 9.39
C ASN A 176 3.68 -22.41 8.09
N PRO A 177 4.07 -23.70 8.07
CA PRO A 177 3.96 -24.52 6.86
C PRO A 177 2.51 -24.78 6.41
N ALA A 178 1.53 -24.59 7.31
CA ALA A 178 0.10 -24.71 7.01
C ALA A 178 -0.56 -23.37 6.64
N ASN A 179 0.24 -22.32 6.41
CA ASN A 179 -0.28 -20.99 6.07
C ASN A 179 -1.12 -21.01 4.79
N PRO A 180 -2.42 -20.63 4.84
CA PRO A 180 -3.33 -20.76 3.71
C PRO A 180 -3.15 -19.69 2.63
N ALA A 181 -2.63 -18.51 3.01
CA ALA A 181 -2.57 -17.34 2.14
C ALA A 181 -1.28 -17.25 1.30
N VAL A 182 -0.16 -17.76 1.86
CA VAL A 182 1.16 -17.62 1.25
C VAL A 182 1.75 -19.00 0.91
N VAL A 183 1.89 -19.89 1.91
CA VAL A 183 2.58 -21.19 1.74
C VAL A 183 1.77 -22.15 0.88
N ALA A 184 0.48 -22.34 1.19
CA ALA A 184 -0.40 -23.26 0.45
C ALA A 184 -0.58 -22.88 -1.03
N LEU A 185 -0.26 -21.62 -1.39
CA LEU A 185 -0.32 -21.12 -2.76
C LEU A 185 1.05 -21.10 -3.46
N GLY A 186 2.12 -21.54 -2.78
CA GLY A 186 3.48 -21.55 -3.34
C GLY A 186 4.08 -20.16 -3.54
N ARG A 187 3.63 -19.15 -2.78
CA ARG A 187 4.02 -17.74 -2.95
C ARG A 187 5.31 -17.36 -2.24
N THR A 188 5.82 -18.17 -1.32
CA THR A 188 7.07 -17.92 -0.57
C THR A 188 8.22 -18.75 -1.12
N PHE A 189 9.44 -18.20 -1.09
CA PHE A 189 10.63 -18.89 -1.55
C PHE A 189 11.09 -20.01 -0.58
N SER A 190 10.99 -19.79 0.74
CA SER A 190 11.57 -20.71 1.72
C SER A 190 11.07 -20.48 3.15
N PRO A 191 11.18 -21.47 4.06
CA PRO A 191 11.13 -21.24 5.51
C PRO A 191 12.43 -20.63 6.08
N ASP A 192 13.51 -20.57 5.31
CA ASP A 192 14.78 -19.95 5.68
C ASP A 192 14.80 -18.49 5.23
N PRO A 193 14.93 -17.49 6.13
CA PRO A 193 14.91 -16.07 5.79
C PRO A 193 16.12 -15.65 4.93
N ASP A 194 17.27 -16.32 5.02
CA ASP A 194 18.43 -15.99 4.21
C ASP A 194 18.17 -16.41 2.75
N ARG A 195 17.60 -17.60 2.54
CA ARG A 195 17.20 -18.05 1.20
C ARG A 195 16.09 -17.16 0.61
N VAL A 196 15.09 -16.75 1.41
CA VAL A 196 14.09 -15.77 0.98
C VAL A 196 14.78 -14.47 0.53
N THR A 197 15.75 -14.00 1.28
CA THR A 197 16.49 -12.76 0.97
C THR A 197 17.27 -12.88 -0.35
N GLU A 198 17.97 -13.99 -0.57
CA GLU A 198 18.77 -14.23 -1.79
C GLU A 198 17.90 -14.29 -3.03
N HIS A 199 16.80 -15.06 -2.98
CA HIS A 199 15.87 -15.18 -4.10
C HIS A 199 15.09 -13.88 -4.35
N ALA A 200 14.64 -13.18 -3.32
CA ALA A 200 13.98 -11.89 -3.46
C ALA A 200 14.92 -10.84 -4.05
N ARG A 201 16.19 -10.82 -3.63
CA ARG A 201 17.23 -9.98 -4.24
C ARG A 201 17.39 -10.27 -5.72
N ALA A 202 17.50 -11.54 -6.07
CA ALA A 202 17.63 -11.98 -7.46
C ALA A 202 16.41 -11.58 -8.30
N PHE A 203 15.19 -11.76 -7.74
CA PHE A 203 13.94 -11.37 -8.37
C PHE A 203 13.88 -9.85 -8.64
N VAL A 204 14.16 -9.01 -7.63
CA VAL A 204 14.16 -7.55 -7.78
C VAL A 204 15.17 -7.11 -8.84
N LEU A 205 16.39 -7.66 -8.83
CA LEU A 205 17.41 -7.34 -9.83
C LEU A 205 16.96 -7.73 -11.25
N GLY A 206 16.33 -8.89 -11.43
CA GLY A 206 15.78 -9.30 -12.73
C GLY A 206 14.66 -8.39 -13.22
N MET A 207 13.77 -7.95 -12.32
CA MET A 207 12.72 -6.96 -12.61
C MET A 207 13.32 -5.60 -13.02
N HIS A 208 14.33 -5.12 -12.30
CA HIS A 208 15.02 -3.86 -12.63
C HIS A 208 15.70 -3.90 -13.99
N GLU A 209 16.29 -5.03 -14.38
CA GLU A 209 16.86 -5.22 -15.72
C GLU A 209 15.81 -5.10 -16.85
N ALA A 210 14.55 -5.39 -16.55
CA ALA A 210 13.43 -5.18 -17.46
C ALA A 210 12.79 -3.78 -17.32
N GLY A 211 13.30 -2.89 -16.46
CA GLY A 211 12.75 -1.56 -16.24
C GLY A 211 11.48 -1.52 -15.38
N MET A 212 11.27 -2.53 -14.54
CA MET A 212 10.07 -2.66 -13.70
C MET A 212 10.31 -2.16 -12.28
N LEU A 213 9.35 -1.41 -11.73
CA LEU A 213 9.27 -1.17 -10.29
C LEU A 213 8.73 -2.41 -9.57
N THR A 214 9.15 -2.59 -8.30
CA THR A 214 8.80 -3.74 -7.48
C THR A 214 8.18 -3.33 -6.14
N SER A 215 7.52 -4.28 -5.45
CA SER A 215 7.00 -4.09 -4.09
C SER A 215 7.28 -5.30 -3.23
N LEU A 216 8.09 -5.13 -2.17
CA LEU A 216 8.32 -6.19 -1.18
C LEU A 216 7.06 -6.36 -0.32
N LYS A 217 6.54 -7.59 -0.18
CA LYS A 217 5.28 -7.84 0.54
C LYS A 217 5.27 -9.16 1.32
N HIS A 218 4.49 -9.25 2.40
CA HIS A 218 3.55 -8.29 3.02
C HIS A 218 4.08 -7.90 4.41
N PHE A 219 4.54 -6.66 4.53
CA PHE A 219 5.18 -6.17 5.77
C PHE A 219 4.19 -6.10 6.96
N PRO A 220 4.55 -6.53 8.17
CA PRO A 220 5.87 -6.94 8.67
C PRO A 220 6.19 -8.43 8.52
N GLY A 221 5.35 -9.19 7.84
CA GLY A 221 5.41 -10.63 7.60
C GLY A 221 4.03 -11.25 7.71
N HIS A 222 3.66 -12.05 6.71
CA HIS A 222 2.39 -12.78 6.65
C HIS A 222 2.61 -14.30 6.73
N GLY A 223 3.89 -14.74 6.76
CA GLY A 223 4.25 -16.15 6.67
C GLY A 223 3.91 -16.99 7.91
N SER A 224 3.72 -16.34 9.07
CA SER A 224 3.29 -16.99 10.33
C SER A 224 1.77 -17.11 10.48
N SER A 225 0.97 -16.58 9.57
CA SER A 225 -0.49 -16.52 9.69
C SER A 225 -1.13 -17.90 9.64
N GLN A 226 -2.18 -18.09 10.44
CA GLN A 226 -3.04 -19.28 10.44
C GLN A 226 -4.33 -19.08 9.64
N ARG A 227 -4.60 -17.84 9.20
CA ARG A 227 -5.78 -17.44 8.44
C ARG A 227 -5.40 -16.58 7.24
N ASP A 228 -6.32 -16.45 6.30
CA ASP A 228 -6.20 -15.59 5.13
C ASP A 228 -6.85 -14.22 5.41
N SER A 229 -6.06 -13.16 5.33
CA SER A 229 -6.51 -11.79 5.54
C SER A 229 -7.51 -11.28 4.47
N HIS A 230 -7.59 -11.95 3.32
CA HIS A 230 -8.65 -11.68 2.34
C HIS A 230 -10.04 -12.01 2.88
N LEU A 231 -10.13 -13.01 3.77
CA LEU A 231 -11.40 -13.52 4.28
C LEU A 231 -11.83 -12.85 5.59
N GLY A 232 -10.91 -12.27 6.36
CA GLY A 232 -11.23 -11.63 7.62
C GLY A 232 -10.03 -11.39 8.54
N PHE A 233 -10.33 -11.12 9.81
CA PHE A 233 -9.33 -10.78 10.82
C PHE A 233 -8.27 -11.88 10.98
N THR A 234 -7.02 -11.46 10.87
CA THR A 234 -5.85 -12.36 10.89
C THR A 234 -4.90 -11.92 12.00
N ASP A 235 -4.95 -12.64 13.12
CA ASP A 235 -4.10 -12.42 14.29
C ASP A 235 -2.85 -13.31 14.21
N VAL A 236 -1.68 -12.70 14.32
CA VAL A 236 -0.37 -13.36 14.32
C VAL A 236 0.38 -13.15 15.65
N SER A 237 -0.28 -12.64 16.69
CA SER A 237 0.35 -12.27 17.96
C SER A 237 1.19 -13.39 18.57
N ASP A 238 0.65 -14.60 18.56
CA ASP A 238 1.30 -15.79 19.14
C ASP A 238 2.21 -16.53 18.15
N THR A 239 2.07 -16.30 16.86
CA THR A 239 2.75 -17.05 15.81
C THR A 239 3.88 -16.29 15.14
N ALA A 240 3.83 -14.93 15.13
CA ALA A 240 4.82 -14.10 14.49
C ALA A 240 6.22 -14.28 15.08
N ARG A 241 7.20 -14.40 14.19
CA ARG A 241 8.62 -14.46 14.53
C ARG A 241 9.33 -13.25 13.90
N LEU A 242 9.09 -12.07 14.48
CA LEU A 242 9.51 -10.79 13.89
C LEU A 242 10.98 -10.74 13.49
N ARG A 243 11.90 -11.36 14.25
CA ARG A 243 13.33 -11.38 13.89
C ARG A 243 13.58 -12.14 12.57
N VAL A 244 12.79 -13.18 12.33
CA VAL A 244 12.85 -14.01 11.11
C VAL A 244 12.14 -13.30 9.96
N GLU A 245 10.91 -12.84 10.19
CA GLU A 245 10.05 -12.26 9.15
C GLU A 245 10.53 -10.88 8.68
N LEU A 246 11.21 -10.10 9.55
CA LEU A 246 11.80 -8.80 9.19
C LEU A 246 13.19 -8.94 8.54
N ALA A 247 13.83 -10.10 8.58
CA ALA A 247 15.19 -10.26 8.07
C ALA A 247 15.32 -9.94 6.57
N PRO A 248 14.43 -10.44 5.67
CA PRO A 248 14.48 -10.11 4.25
C PRO A 248 14.30 -8.61 3.99
N TYR A 249 13.34 -7.96 4.67
CA TYR A 249 13.13 -6.51 4.54
C TYR A 249 14.36 -5.72 4.93
N ARG A 250 14.95 -6.03 6.10
CA ARG A 250 16.16 -5.35 6.59
C ARG A 250 17.30 -5.47 5.59
N ALA A 251 17.54 -6.67 5.06
CA ALA A 251 18.64 -6.93 4.14
C ALA A 251 18.42 -6.21 2.80
N LEU A 252 17.22 -6.26 2.24
CA LEU A 252 16.91 -5.65 0.94
C LEU A 252 16.85 -4.11 1.01
N ILE A 253 16.30 -3.55 2.09
CA ILE A 253 16.28 -2.11 2.33
C ILE A 253 17.72 -1.57 2.45
N ALA A 254 18.57 -2.25 3.23
CA ALA A 254 19.95 -1.83 3.46
C ALA A 254 20.79 -1.72 2.17
N VAL A 255 20.44 -2.46 1.12
CA VAL A 255 21.13 -2.43 -0.18
C VAL A 255 20.35 -1.67 -1.26
N GLY A 256 19.27 -0.96 -0.91
CA GLY A 256 18.49 -0.13 -1.84
C GLY A 256 17.63 -0.92 -2.83
N LEU A 257 17.27 -2.16 -2.52
CA LEU A 257 16.45 -3.04 -3.37
C LEU A 257 14.98 -3.12 -2.91
N ALA A 258 14.45 -2.06 -2.33
CA ALA A 258 13.06 -1.91 -1.95
C ALA A 258 12.50 -0.65 -2.63
N ASP A 259 11.97 -0.78 -3.85
CA ASP A 259 11.35 0.36 -4.56
C ASP A 259 10.09 0.82 -3.80
N SER A 260 9.30 -0.14 -3.37
CA SER A 260 8.17 0.05 -2.45
C SER A 260 8.06 -1.13 -1.49
N VAL A 261 7.36 -0.90 -0.36
CA VAL A 261 7.01 -1.93 0.61
C VAL A 261 5.50 -1.94 0.79
N MET A 262 4.87 -3.11 0.57
CA MET A 262 3.44 -3.29 0.80
C MET A 262 3.19 -3.82 2.20
N THR A 263 2.26 -3.18 2.93
CA THR A 263 1.87 -3.62 4.28
C THR A 263 0.89 -4.78 4.24
N ALA A 264 0.90 -5.61 5.29
CA ALA A 264 -0.07 -6.68 5.51
C ALA A 264 -1.25 -6.20 6.36
N HIS A 265 -2.42 -6.84 6.19
CA HIS A 265 -3.57 -6.67 7.08
C HIS A 265 -3.55 -7.69 8.23
N VAL A 266 -2.38 -7.90 8.84
CA VAL A 266 -2.22 -8.77 10.00
C VAL A 266 -2.22 -7.96 11.29
N PHE A 267 -2.86 -8.51 12.32
CA PHE A 267 -2.86 -7.96 13.66
C PHE A 267 -1.76 -8.65 14.48
N ASN A 268 -0.97 -7.86 15.21
CA ASN A 268 0.04 -8.34 16.12
C ASN A 268 0.05 -7.48 17.39
N HIS A 269 -0.55 -8.00 18.46
CA HIS A 269 -0.65 -7.31 19.75
C HIS A 269 0.70 -6.86 20.30
N GLY A 270 1.77 -7.61 20.02
CA GLY A 270 3.13 -7.25 20.46
C GLY A 270 3.73 -6.05 19.72
N LEU A 271 3.17 -5.66 18.57
CA LEU A 271 3.53 -4.44 17.84
C LEU A 271 2.53 -3.32 18.14
N ASP A 272 1.26 -3.58 17.97
CA ASP A 272 0.19 -2.63 18.21
C ASP A 272 -1.03 -3.35 18.80
N PRO A 273 -1.48 -2.96 20.02
CA PRO A 273 -2.60 -3.64 20.67
C PRO A 273 -3.97 -3.27 20.09
N TRP A 274 -4.04 -2.33 19.15
CA TRP A 274 -5.29 -1.77 18.66
C TRP A 274 -5.51 -1.95 17.16
N ASP A 275 -4.46 -1.71 16.35
CA ASP A 275 -4.58 -1.62 14.92
C ASP A 275 -3.77 -2.71 14.18
N PRO A 276 -4.29 -3.25 13.05
CA PRO A 276 -3.52 -4.13 12.18
C PRO A 276 -2.36 -3.35 11.53
N ALA A 277 -1.35 -4.07 11.07
CA ALA A 277 -0.08 -3.49 10.63
C ALA A 277 -0.22 -2.33 9.62
N THR A 278 -1.14 -2.42 8.66
CA THR A 278 -1.41 -1.34 7.69
C THR A 278 -1.89 -0.05 8.34
N LEU A 279 -2.64 -0.13 9.43
CA LEU A 279 -3.22 1.02 10.13
C LEU A 279 -2.39 1.46 11.34
N SER A 280 -1.40 0.67 11.71
CA SER A 280 -0.56 0.86 12.90
C SER A 280 0.57 1.85 12.65
N ARG A 281 0.52 2.97 13.35
CA ARG A 281 1.63 3.93 13.37
C ARG A 281 2.91 3.32 13.95
N TYR A 282 2.79 2.38 14.90
CA TYR A 282 3.96 1.70 15.44
C TYR A 282 4.63 0.84 14.38
N THR A 283 3.86 0.04 13.64
CA THR A 283 4.40 -0.84 12.62
C THR A 283 5.02 -0.07 11.45
N VAL A 284 4.33 0.93 10.91
CA VAL A 284 4.81 1.65 9.73
C VAL A 284 5.85 2.72 10.10
N ALA A 285 5.49 3.67 10.99
CA ALA A 285 6.40 4.78 11.24
C ALA A 285 7.57 4.39 12.15
N ARG A 286 7.38 3.50 13.14
CA ARG A 286 8.44 3.17 14.08
C ARG A 286 9.28 1.98 13.65
N VAL A 287 8.66 0.87 13.20
CA VAL A 287 9.42 -0.31 12.77
C VAL A 287 9.99 -0.11 11.37
N LEU A 288 9.16 0.14 10.36
CA LEU A 288 9.63 0.23 8.97
C LEU A 288 10.48 1.48 8.73
N ARG A 289 9.98 2.65 9.08
CA ARG A 289 10.71 3.91 8.89
C ARG A 289 11.86 4.08 9.88
N GLY A 290 11.58 3.87 11.19
CA GLY A 290 12.55 4.15 12.27
C GLY A 290 13.63 3.09 12.39
N TRP A 291 13.27 1.80 12.55
CA TRP A 291 14.24 0.74 12.82
C TRP A 291 14.89 0.17 11.57
N LEU A 292 14.12 0.04 10.48
CA LEU A 292 14.64 -0.47 9.22
C LEU A 292 15.14 0.66 8.29
N HIS A 293 14.99 1.93 8.69
CA HIS A 293 15.43 3.12 7.96
C HIS A 293 14.93 3.18 6.52
N TYR A 294 13.67 2.79 6.31
CA TYR A 294 13.07 2.80 4.98
C TYR A 294 12.43 4.16 4.65
N ASP A 295 12.94 4.85 3.63
CA ASP A 295 12.44 6.15 3.19
C ASP A 295 11.66 6.11 1.87
N GLY A 296 11.53 4.94 1.24
CA GLY A 296 10.78 4.77 0.00
C GLY A 296 9.24 4.74 0.21
N VAL A 297 8.53 4.44 -0.86
CA VAL A 297 7.05 4.38 -0.87
C VAL A 297 6.54 3.18 -0.08
N VAL A 298 5.63 3.43 0.85
CA VAL A 298 4.83 2.39 1.52
C VAL A 298 3.45 2.36 0.86
N VAL A 299 3.07 1.20 0.33
CA VAL A 299 1.73 0.97 -0.23
C VAL A 299 0.93 0.06 0.70
N SER A 300 -0.35 0.33 0.90
CA SER A 300 -1.23 -0.59 1.63
C SER A 300 -1.49 -1.85 0.79
N ASP A 301 -1.77 -2.98 1.42
CA ASP A 301 -2.57 -4.01 0.76
C ASP A 301 -3.99 -3.49 0.51
N ASP A 302 -4.82 -4.25 -0.23
CA ASP A 302 -6.15 -3.79 -0.62
C ASP A 302 -7.04 -3.49 0.60
N LEU A 303 -7.37 -2.21 0.77
CA LEU A 303 -8.21 -1.74 1.88
C LEU A 303 -9.63 -2.31 1.87
N LEU A 304 -10.03 -2.98 0.79
CA LEU A 304 -11.32 -3.69 0.68
C LEU A 304 -11.25 -5.16 1.10
N MET A 305 -10.07 -5.67 1.50
CA MET A 305 -9.96 -7.02 2.05
C MET A 305 -10.72 -7.16 3.36
N GLY A 306 -11.22 -8.38 3.63
CA GLY A 306 -12.08 -8.67 4.78
C GLY A 306 -11.50 -8.25 6.13
N ALA A 307 -10.19 -8.37 6.32
CA ALA A 307 -9.52 -7.96 7.55
C ALA A 307 -9.68 -6.46 7.88
N ILE A 308 -9.87 -5.61 6.88
CA ILE A 308 -10.08 -4.16 7.03
C ILE A 308 -11.53 -3.78 6.84
N ALA A 309 -12.14 -4.17 5.71
CA ALA A 309 -13.47 -3.70 5.32
C ALA A 309 -14.57 -4.06 6.33
N GLN A 310 -14.45 -5.21 7.02
CA GLN A 310 -15.43 -5.66 8.01
C GLN A 310 -15.38 -4.87 9.34
N HIS A 311 -14.27 -4.17 9.63
CA HIS A 311 -14.03 -3.55 10.94
C HIS A 311 -13.92 -2.03 10.88
N TYR A 312 -13.37 -1.46 9.80
CA TYR A 312 -13.01 -0.04 9.74
C TYR A 312 -13.82 0.75 8.71
N GLY A 313 -14.25 0.11 7.62
CA GLY A 313 -14.75 0.81 6.43
C GLY A 313 -13.64 1.54 5.65
N LEU A 314 -13.84 1.74 4.35
CA LEU A 314 -12.82 2.22 3.43
C LEU A 314 -12.27 3.60 3.79
N GLU A 315 -13.15 4.58 4.04
CA GLU A 315 -12.78 5.98 4.27
C GLU A 315 -11.97 6.15 5.55
N TYR A 316 -12.39 5.49 6.62
CA TYR A 316 -11.71 5.56 7.90
C TYR A 316 -10.37 4.84 7.85
N ALA A 317 -10.31 3.64 7.25
CA ALA A 317 -9.08 2.91 7.02
C ALA A 317 -8.06 3.70 6.20
N ALA A 318 -8.51 4.40 5.16
CA ALA A 318 -7.65 5.27 4.34
C ALA A 318 -7.00 6.40 5.15
N VAL A 319 -7.77 7.06 6.02
CA VAL A 319 -7.24 8.12 6.91
C VAL A 319 -6.25 7.55 7.91
N LEU A 320 -6.56 6.41 8.54
CA LEU A 320 -5.66 5.76 9.50
C LEU A 320 -4.37 5.29 8.84
N ALA A 321 -4.44 4.66 7.66
CA ALA A 321 -3.26 4.19 6.92
C ALA A 321 -2.30 5.34 6.59
N LEU A 322 -2.81 6.47 6.07
CA LEU A 322 -1.99 7.67 5.84
C LEU A 322 -1.39 8.21 7.14
N GLY A 323 -2.19 8.23 8.22
CA GLY A 323 -1.74 8.65 9.56
C GLY A 323 -0.67 7.71 10.13
N ALA A 324 -0.71 6.44 9.81
CA ALA A 324 0.28 5.44 10.18
C ALA A 324 1.62 5.60 9.43
N GLY A 325 1.61 6.21 8.24
CA GLY A 325 2.82 6.42 7.44
C GLY A 325 2.81 5.72 6.07
N VAL A 326 1.67 5.12 5.68
CA VAL A 326 1.43 4.61 4.32
C VAL A 326 1.37 5.79 3.35
N ASP A 327 1.92 5.65 2.16
CA ASP A 327 1.97 6.71 1.15
C ASP A 327 0.98 6.47 0.01
N VAL A 328 0.76 5.21 -0.39
CA VAL A 328 -0.17 4.84 -1.46
C VAL A 328 -1.26 3.92 -0.91
N LEU A 329 -2.50 4.28 -1.15
CA LEU A 329 -3.68 3.53 -0.76
C LEU A 329 -4.15 2.66 -1.93
N LEU A 330 -4.07 1.33 -1.78
CA LEU A 330 -4.55 0.39 -2.76
C LEU A 330 -6.02 0.08 -2.51
N ILE A 331 -6.84 0.25 -3.55
CA ILE A 331 -8.30 0.02 -3.55
C ILE A 331 -8.63 -0.82 -4.78
N ALA A 332 -8.50 -2.14 -4.65
CA ALA A 332 -8.57 -3.04 -5.80
C ALA A 332 -9.96 -3.18 -6.42
N GLN A 333 -11.01 -3.01 -5.63
CA GLN A 333 -12.40 -3.19 -6.05
C GLN A 333 -12.67 -4.56 -6.69
N ASN A 334 -11.97 -5.60 -6.23
CA ASN A 334 -12.04 -6.94 -6.83
C ASN A 334 -12.73 -7.99 -5.94
N THR A 335 -13.06 -7.65 -4.70
CA THR A 335 -13.55 -8.58 -3.67
C THR A 335 -15.04 -8.45 -3.35
N GLY A 336 -15.85 -7.81 -4.18
CA GLY A 336 -17.26 -7.65 -3.87
C GLY A 336 -18.00 -6.68 -4.79
N LYS A 337 -18.88 -5.88 -4.19
CA LYS A 337 -19.61 -4.85 -4.93
C LYS A 337 -18.66 -3.73 -5.32
N VAL A 338 -18.56 -3.47 -6.60
CA VAL A 338 -17.78 -2.35 -7.14
C VAL A 338 -18.46 -1.03 -6.75
N ASP A 339 -17.68 -0.09 -6.26
CA ASP A 339 -18.09 1.27 -5.96
C ASP A 339 -17.34 2.25 -6.85
N ASP A 340 -18.01 2.73 -7.86
CA ASP A 340 -17.47 3.64 -8.87
C ASP A 340 -17.05 5.03 -8.30
N ARG A 341 -17.49 5.36 -7.06
CA ARG A 341 -17.17 6.60 -6.35
C ARG A 341 -16.19 6.43 -5.19
N ALA A 342 -15.58 5.27 -5.06
CA ALA A 342 -14.64 4.98 -3.96
C ALA A 342 -13.50 6.01 -3.87
N ALA A 343 -12.93 6.39 -5.02
CA ALA A 343 -11.82 7.37 -5.07
C ALA A 343 -12.25 8.73 -4.50
N GLU A 344 -13.38 9.27 -4.95
CA GLU A 344 -13.89 10.57 -4.51
C GLU A 344 -14.26 10.55 -3.02
N ARG A 345 -14.85 9.46 -2.52
CA ARG A 345 -15.19 9.32 -1.10
C ARG A 345 -13.95 9.30 -0.23
N VAL A 346 -12.89 8.57 -0.66
CA VAL A 346 -11.62 8.53 0.06
C VAL A 346 -10.94 9.91 0.05
N VAL A 347 -10.87 10.59 -1.10
CA VAL A 347 -10.33 11.95 -1.18
C VAL A 347 -11.08 12.90 -0.26
N ALA A 348 -12.42 12.85 -0.27
CA ALA A 348 -13.25 13.68 0.60
C ALA A 348 -13.04 13.37 2.08
N ALA A 349 -12.86 12.10 2.46
CA ALA A 349 -12.59 11.71 3.84
C ALA A 349 -11.23 12.22 4.33
N ILE A 350 -10.19 12.08 3.52
CA ILE A 350 -8.85 12.62 3.82
C ILE A 350 -8.89 14.13 3.94
N THR A 351 -9.59 14.83 3.04
CA THR A 351 -9.76 16.30 3.09
C THR A 351 -10.45 16.73 4.37
N ARG A 352 -11.51 16.05 4.80
CA ARG A 352 -12.18 16.31 6.08
C ARG A 352 -11.26 16.06 7.28
N ALA A 353 -10.47 14.97 7.25
CA ALA A 353 -9.52 14.67 8.33
C ALA A 353 -8.44 15.75 8.48
N ILE A 354 -7.96 16.31 7.35
CA ILE A 354 -7.01 17.43 7.36
C ILE A 354 -7.68 18.69 7.92
N ALA A 355 -8.87 19.03 7.48
CA ALA A 355 -9.61 20.18 7.99
C ALA A 355 -9.90 20.09 9.50
N ALA A 356 -10.17 18.87 9.99
CA ALA A 356 -10.37 18.58 11.42
C ALA A 356 -9.06 18.52 12.24
N GLY A 357 -7.89 18.57 11.59
CA GLY A 357 -6.58 18.46 12.25
C GLY A 357 -6.19 17.06 12.70
N THR A 358 -6.95 16.02 12.33
CA THR A 358 -6.64 14.61 12.67
C THR A 358 -5.59 14.00 11.74
N LEU A 359 -5.41 14.57 10.55
CA LEU A 359 -4.33 14.27 9.62
C LEU A 359 -3.64 15.57 9.21
N SER A 360 -2.29 15.61 9.20
CA SER A 360 -1.58 16.84 8.85
C SER A 360 -1.36 16.98 7.35
N GLU A 361 -1.38 18.22 6.82
CA GLU A 361 -1.00 18.50 5.44
C GLU A 361 0.45 18.08 5.14
N SER A 362 1.36 18.23 6.13
CA SER A 362 2.76 17.80 5.97
C SER A 362 2.86 16.32 5.65
N ARG A 363 2.03 15.47 6.30
CA ARG A 363 2.02 14.03 6.03
C ARG A 363 1.61 13.72 4.57
N ILE A 364 0.65 14.47 4.03
CA ILE A 364 0.26 14.34 2.62
C ILE A 364 1.39 14.78 1.69
N ARG A 365 2.02 15.92 1.97
CA ARG A 365 3.15 16.40 1.16
C ARG A 365 4.33 15.44 1.17
N GLU A 366 4.64 14.82 2.31
CA GLU A 366 5.65 13.77 2.42
C GLU A 366 5.31 12.54 1.56
N ALA A 367 4.04 12.08 1.59
CA ALA A 367 3.60 10.97 0.75
C ALA A 367 3.74 11.30 -0.73
N VAL A 368 3.25 12.47 -1.14
CA VAL A 368 3.35 12.94 -2.53
C VAL A 368 4.81 13.03 -2.98
N ALA A 369 5.71 13.55 -2.13
CA ALA A 369 7.13 13.64 -2.47
C ALA A 369 7.77 12.26 -2.71
N ARG A 370 7.44 11.25 -1.89
CA ARG A 370 7.91 9.86 -2.10
C ARG A 370 7.32 9.24 -3.36
N VAL A 371 6.04 9.46 -3.60
CA VAL A 371 5.36 8.99 -4.82
C VAL A 371 5.96 9.64 -6.07
N ASP A 372 6.30 10.93 -6.03
CA ASP A 372 6.97 11.61 -7.14
C ASP A 372 8.38 11.07 -7.38
N ALA A 373 9.14 10.81 -6.31
CA ALA A 373 10.47 10.19 -6.41
C ALA A 373 10.40 8.79 -7.04
N LEU A 374 9.40 7.98 -6.67
CA LEU A 374 9.17 6.67 -7.30
C LEU A 374 8.75 6.81 -8.76
N ARG A 375 7.83 7.75 -9.07
CA ARG A 375 7.35 8.02 -10.43
C ARG A 375 8.46 8.49 -11.35
N ALA A 376 9.41 9.26 -10.85
CA ALA A 376 10.57 9.73 -11.63
C ALA A 376 11.46 8.58 -12.14
N ARG A 377 11.30 7.36 -11.61
CA ARG A 377 12.00 6.15 -12.05
C ARG A 377 11.26 5.41 -13.18
N LEU A 378 10.05 5.81 -13.54
CA LEU A 378 9.34 5.28 -14.71
C LEU A 378 10.03 5.77 -15.98
N GLN A 379 10.50 4.81 -16.78
CA GLN A 379 11.19 5.05 -18.06
C GLN A 379 10.22 4.98 -19.25
#